data_e98a48ce728c162ebb20ce7f82ec6f45
#
_entry.id   e98a48ce728c162ebb20ce7f82ec6f45
#
_cell.length_a   1.000
_cell.length_b   1.000
_cell.length_c   1.000
_cell.angle_alpha   90.00
_cell.angle_beta   90.00
_cell.angle_gamma   90.00
#
_symmetry.space_group_name_H-M   'P 1'
#
loop_
_entity.id
_entity.type
_entity.pdbx_description
1 polymer ?
#
loop_
_entity_poly.entity_id
_entity_poly.type
_entity_poly.pdbx_seq_one_letter_code
_entity_poly.pdbx_strand_id
1 'polypeptide(L)'
;MSELKNRYDFMLVFDVKDGNPNGDPDAGNLPRVDAETGQGLVTDVCLKRKVRNYIQLTKGTEAGYDIFVKEKAVLNKEIEGAYAKLGVDLSKAPADSADGKKRNKEGQGQGGEVDRARQQMCKDFFDIRTFGAVMSTGANAGQVRGPVQLTFARSVDPIVTLEHSITRMAVATEAEAEKQSGDNRTMGRKNTVPYGLYVAYGFVSPALAAQTGFSAEDLEELWKALVGMFDQDHSAARGLMATEKLIVFKHDSALGNAPSHKLFDLVKIVRKDGVAVPRGFGDYTVTIDAASKPAGVEIVEK
;
A
#
# COMPACT_ATOMS: atom_id res chain seq x y z
N MET A 1 -2.89 24.08 1.81
CA MET A 1 -2.68 22.88 0.99
C MET A 1 -3.15 23.18 -0.42
N SER A 2 -2.31 22.98 -1.42
CA SER A 2 -2.65 23.26 -2.81
C SER A 2 -3.50 22.13 -3.39
N GLU A 3 -4.54 22.49 -4.14
CA GLU A 3 -5.45 21.56 -4.78
C GLU A 3 -4.72 20.78 -5.88
N LEU A 4 -4.94 19.45 -5.93
CA LEU A 4 -4.42 18.61 -6.98
C LEU A 4 -5.28 18.73 -8.25
N LYS A 5 -4.71 19.29 -9.33
CA LYS A 5 -5.44 19.58 -10.57
C LYS A 5 -5.23 18.56 -11.68
N ASN A 6 -4.13 17.83 -11.63
CA ASN A 6 -3.68 16.93 -12.69
C ASN A 6 -3.96 15.47 -12.32
N ARG A 7 -4.29 14.65 -13.32
CA ARG A 7 -4.25 13.19 -13.20
C ARG A 7 -2.81 12.70 -13.27
N TYR A 8 -2.50 11.65 -12.51
CA TYR A 8 -1.23 10.94 -12.62
C TYR A 8 -1.48 9.44 -12.76
N ASP A 9 -0.71 8.82 -13.65
CA ASP A 9 -0.52 7.39 -13.70
C ASP A 9 0.94 7.11 -13.36
N PHE A 10 1.27 5.97 -12.77
CA PHE A 10 2.66 5.66 -12.43
C PHE A 10 2.95 4.17 -12.42
N MET A 11 4.22 3.84 -12.64
CA MET A 11 4.78 2.51 -12.49
C MET A 11 5.78 2.51 -11.35
N LEU A 12 5.59 1.59 -10.41
CA LEU A 12 6.54 1.30 -9.36
C LEU A 12 7.27 0.01 -9.72
N VAL A 13 8.56 0.09 -9.91
CA VAL A 13 9.46 -1.04 -10.15
C VAL A 13 10.27 -1.26 -8.90
N PHE A 14 10.19 -2.45 -8.33
CA PHE A 14 10.93 -2.81 -7.11
C PHE A 14 11.38 -4.26 -7.19
N ASP A 15 12.41 -4.60 -6.44
CA ASP A 15 12.92 -5.95 -6.40
C ASP A 15 12.88 -6.58 -5.01
N VAL A 16 13.11 -7.86 -4.98
CA VAL A 16 13.35 -8.65 -3.78
C VAL A 16 14.52 -9.60 -4.03
N LYS A 17 15.42 -9.69 -3.05
CA LYS A 17 16.53 -10.65 -3.03
C LYS A 17 16.55 -11.38 -1.70
N ASP A 18 16.55 -12.71 -1.78
CA ASP A 18 16.59 -13.63 -0.64
C ASP A 18 15.50 -13.36 0.42
N GLY A 19 14.30 -12.99 -0.04
CA GLY A 19 13.20 -12.59 0.81
C GLY A 19 11.83 -13.05 0.35
N ASN A 20 10.84 -12.88 1.21
CA ASN A 20 9.43 -13.08 0.90
C ASN A 20 8.73 -11.72 0.81
N PRO A 21 8.42 -11.22 -0.39
CA PRO A 21 7.84 -9.89 -0.55
C PRO A 21 6.41 -9.80 -0.02
N ASN A 22 5.65 -10.89 -0.14
CA ASN A 22 4.27 -10.96 0.33
C ASN A 22 3.82 -12.42 0.51
N GLY A 23 3.98 -12.92 1.73
CA GLY A 23 3.55 -14.28 2.07
C GLY A 23 2.04 -14.47 2.01
N ASP A 24 1.63 -15.68 1.67
CA ASP A 24 0.24 -16.10 1.64
C ASP A 24 -0.12 -16.85 2.94
N PRO A 25 -0.98 -16.29 3.81
CA PRO A 25 -1.37 -16.96 5.05
C PRO A 25 -2.10 -18.29 4.80
N ASP A 26 -2.82 -18.42 3.68
CA ASP A 26 -3.56 -19.63 3.33
C ASP A 26 -2.65 -20.74 2.77
N ALA A 27 -1.46 -20.38 2.32
CA ALA A 27 -0.46 -21.28 1.78
C ALA A 27 0.79 -21.40 2.68
N GLY A 28 0.64 -21.38 3.99
CA GLY A 28 1.76 -21.53 4.93
C GLY A 28 2.82 -20.42 4.82
N ASN A 29 2.40 -19.22 4.44
CA ASN A 29 3.25 -18.05 4.23
C ASN A 29 4.26 -18.18 3.07
N LEU A 30 3.98 -19.02 2.09
CA LEU A 30 4.73 -19.05 0.83
C LEU A 30 4.61 -17.71 0.09
N PRO A 31 5.64 -17.28 -0.67
CA PRO A 31 5.49 -16.19 -1.61
C PRO A 31 4.32 -16.45 -2.56
N ARG A 32 3.49 -15.43 -2.80
CA ARG A 32 2.34 -15.55 -3.70
C ARG A 32 2.80 -15.70 -5.14
N VAL A 33 2.23 -16.65 -5.85
CA VAL A 33 2.57 -16.97 -7.23
C VAL A 33 1.28 -17.16 -8.04
N ASP A 34 1.27 -16.65 -9.26
CA ASP A 34 0.27 -16.97 -10.26
C ASP A 34 0.55 -18.40 -10.78
N ALA A 35 -0.38 -19.31 -10.55
CA ALA A 35 -0.20 -20.72 -10.85
C ALA A 35 -0.05 -21.05 -12.37
N GLU A 36 -0.55 -20.18 -13.25
CA GLU A 36 -0.44 -20.38 -14.68
C GLU A 36 0.89 -19.88 -15.24
N THR A 37 1.33 -18.71 -14.78
CA THR A 37 2.51 -18.04 -15.37
C THR A 37 3.77 -18.24 -14.56
N GLY A 38 3.65 -18.67 -13.29
CA GLY A 38 4.77 -18.73 -12.34
C GLY A 38 5.23 -17.36 -11.87
N GLN A 39 4.57 -16.26 -12.27
CA GLN A 39 4.92 -14.92 -11.84
C GLN A 39 4.60 -14.71 -10.36
N GLY A 40 5.51 -14.08 -9.64
CA GLY A 40 5.29 -13.65 -8.27
C GLY A 40 4.27 -12.53 -8.18
N LEU A 41 3.48 -12.52 -7.09
CA LEU A 41 2.46 -11.55 -6.83
C LEU A 41 2.72 -10.81 -5.52
N VAL A 42 2.51 -9.48 -5.52
CA VAL A 42 2.46 -8.67 -4.31
C VAL A 42 1.17 -7.87 -4.33
N THR A 43 0.35 -8.02 -3.30
CA THR A 43 -0.96 -7.36 -3.22
C THR A 43 -0.82 -5.85 -3.03
N ASP A 44 -1.79 -5.09 -3.53
CA ASP A 44 -1.87 -3.64 -3.32
C ASP A 44 -1.94 -3.29 -1.81
N VAL A 45 -2.63 -4.10 -1.01
CA VAL A 45 -2.69 -3.92 0.45
C VAL A 45 -1.33 -4.06 1.10
N CYS A 46 -0.46 -4.95 0.61
CA CYS A 46 0.91 -5.09 1.08
C CYS A 46 1.72 -3.81 0.80
N LEU A 47 1.64 -3.26 -0.42
CA LEU A 47 2.29 -2.02 -0.78
C LEU A 47 1.74 -0.83 0.02
N LYS A 48 0.41 -0.71 0.11
CA LYS A 48 -0.25 0.34 0.91
C LYS A 48 0.16 0.30 2.38
N ARG A 49 0.36 -0.91 2.96
CA ARG A 49 0.85 -1.04 4.33
C ARG A 49 2.26 -0.46 4.48
N LYS A 50 3.16 -0.70 3.52
CA LYS A 50 4.52 -0.15 3.55
C LYS A 50 4.52 1.38 3.46
N VAL A 51 3.68 1.94 2.59
CA VAL A 51 3.46 3.39 2.53
C VAL A 51 2.96 3.93 3.88
N ARG A 52 1.95 3.28 4.50
CA ARG A 52 1.45 3.67 5.83
C ARG A 52 2.54 3.66 6.89
N ASN A 53 3.35 2.60 6.92
CA ASN A 53 4.44 2.48 7.87
C ASN A 53 5.48 3.60 7.67
N TYR A 54 5.83 3.91 6.42
CA TYR A 54 6.76 4.98 6.09
C TYR A 54 6.24 6.35 6.56
N ILE A 55 4.99 6.68 6.24
CA ILE A 55 4.35 7.93 6.66
C ILE A 55 4.24 8.01 8.18
N GLN A 56 3.86 6.93 8.86
CA GLN A 56 3.80 6.88 10.32
C GLN A 56 5.17 7.15 10.96
N LEU A 57 6.23 6.61 10.37
CA LEU A 57 7.60 6.79 10.85
C LEU A 57 8.10 8.22 10.64
N THR A 58 7.83 8.79 9.47
CA THR A 58 8.42 10.08 9.07
C THR A 58 7.57 11.29 9.47
N LYS A 59 6.24 11.13 9.53
CA LYS A 59 5.29 12.22 9.75
C LYS A 59 4.20 11.93 10.78
N GLY A 60 4.20 10.78 11.42
CA GLY A 60 3.13 10.36 12.33
C GLY A 60 2.89 11.27 13.56
N THR A 61 3.80 12.21 13.84
CA THR A 61 3.63 13.23 14.88
C THR A 61 3.04 14.55 14.36
N GLU A 62 2.96 14.71 13.03
CA GLU A 62 2.41 15.89 12.41
C GLU A 62 0.87 15.79 12.32
N ALA A 63 0.19 16.90 12.58
CA ALA A 63 -1.27 16.94 12.49
C ALA A 63 -1.75 16.61 11.06
N GLY A 64 -2.70 15.68 10.96
CA GLY A 64 -3.23 15.23 9.68
C GLY A 64 -2.46 14.10 9.01
N TYR A 65 -1.36 13.62 9.59
CA TYR A 65 -0.57 12.52 9.06
C TYR A 65 -0.66 11.23 9.90
N ASP A 66 -1.63 11.15 10.81
CA ASP A 66 -1.88 9.89 11.50
C ASP A 66 -2.38 8.80 10.51
N ILE A 67 -2.26 7.55 10.90
CA ILE A 67 -2.64 6.38 10.10
C ILE A 67 -3.81 5.68 10.79
N PHE A 68 -4.91 5.52 10.06
CA PHE A 68 -6.12 4.82 10.54
C PHE A 68 -5.90 3.30 10.62
N VAL A 69 -5.38 2.69 9.54
CA VAL A 69 -5.09 1.26 9.49
C VAL A 69 -3.64 1.01 9.90
N LYS A 70 -3.36 1.15 11.21
CA LYS A 70 -2.05 0.90 11.81
C LYS A 70 -2.08 -0.35 12.70
N GLU A 71 -0.91 -0.87 13.01
CA GLU A 71 -0.79 -2.07 13.86
C GLU A 71 -1.40 -1.83 15.25
N LYS A 72 -2.16 -2.80 15.75
CA LYS A 72 -2.86 -2.75 17.05
C LYS A 72 -3.92 -1.66 17.21
N ALA A 73 -4.28 -0.94 16.15
CA ALA A 73 -5.35 0.05 16.20
C ALA A 73 -6.72 -0.60 16.47
N VAL A 74 -7.56 0.11 17.20
CA VAL A 74 -8.98 -0.22 17.36
C VAL A 74 -9.77 0.81 16.56
N LEU A 75 -10.13 0.45 15.32
CA LEU A 75 -10.66 1.38 14.33
C LEU A 75 -11.91 2.14 14.80
N ASN A 76 -12.81 1.48 15.56
CA ASN A 76 -13.98 2.15 16.09
C ASN A 76 -13.63 3.28 17.09
N LYS A 77 -12.54 3.15 17.85
CA LYS A 77 -12.10 4.23 18.75
C LYS A 77 -11.60 5.45 17.98
N GLU A 78 -10.96 5.24 16.84
CA GLU A 78 -10.53 6.34 15.97
C GLU A 78 -11.75 7.09 15.40
N ILE A 79 -12.80 6.35 14.98
CA ILE A 79 -14.06 6.93 14.52
C ILE A 79 -14.74 7.70 15.64
N GLU A 80 -14.86 7.14 16.83
CA GLU A 80 -15.41 7.80 18.01
C GLU A 80 -14.62 9.06 18.37
N GLY A 81 -13.30 9.03 18.23
CA GLY A 81 -12.41 10.18 18.40
C GLY A 81 -12.72 11.35 17.44
N ALA A 82 -13.07 11.04 16.18
CA ALA A 82 -13.50 12.05 15.23
C ALA A 82 -14.80 12.73 15.64
N TYR A 83 -15.80 11.95 16.13
CA TYR A 83 -17.03 12.48 16.67
C TYR A 83 -16.78 13.35 17.90
N ALA A 84 -15.92 12.92 18.81
CA ALA A 84 -15.55 13.71 19.98
C ALA A 84 -14.93 15.06 19.61
N LYS A 85 -14.03 15.10 18.60
CA LYS A 85 -13.45 16.36 18.07
C LYS A 85 -14.53 17.29 17.48
N LEU A 86 -15.62 16.74 16.98
CA LEU A 86 -16.76 17.52 16.47
C LEU A 86 -17.74 17.95 17.56
N GLY A 87 -17.49 17.59 18.82
CA GLY A 87 -18.39 17.88 19.94
C GLY A 87 -19.70 17.07 19.94
N VAL A 88 -19.73 15.95 19.21
CA VAL A 88 -20.90 15.06 19.12
C VAL A 88 -20.81 14.01 20.21
N ASP A 89 -21.80 14.00 21.09
CA ASP A 89 -21.95 13.02 22.16
C ASP A 89 -22.71 11.78 21.60
N LEU A 90 -21.98 10.70 21.35
CA LEU A 90 -22.53 9.47 20.81
C LEU A 90 -23.48 8.72 21.76
N SER A 91 -23.52 9.08 23.05
CA SER A 91 -24.45 8.52 24.01
C SER A 91 -25.86 9.13 23.90
N LYS A 92 -25.97 10.32 23.27
CA LYS A 92 -27.22 11.03 23.06
C LYS A 92 -27.80 10.75 21.67
N ALA A 93 -29.10 10.72 21.58
CA ALA A 93 -29.77 10.71 20.28
C ALA A 93 -29.45 12.01 19.52
N PRO A 94 -29.19 11.96 18.20
CA PRO A 94 -28.97 13.15 17.39
C PRO A 94 -30.22 14.03 17.40
N ALA A 95 -30.04 15.32 17.23
CA ALA A 95 -31.13 16.29 17.11
C ALA A 95 -32.05 15.99 15.92
N ASP A 96 -31.49 15.44 14.84
CA ASP A 96 -32.22 14.97 13.67
C ASP A 96 -32.36 13.44 13.71
N SER A 97 -33.59 12.93 13.63
CA SER A 97 -33.87 11.50 13.61
C SER A 97 -33.24 10.79 12.38
N ALA A 98 -33.05 11.51 11.28
CA ALA A 98 -32.39 10.99 10.10
C ALA A 98 -30.90 10.75 10.37
N ASP A 99 -30.22 11.61 11.14
CA ASP A 99 -28.83 11.44 11.54
C ASP A 99 -28.66 10.24 12.51
N GLY A 100 -29.64 9.95 13.33
CA GLY A 100 -29.65 8.76 14.19
C GLY A 100 -29.61 7.45 13.41
N LYS A 101 -30.41 7.35 12.37
CA LYS A 101 -30.38 6.20 11.46
C LYS A 101 -29.05 6.08 10.73
N LYS A 102 -28.48 7.20 10.30
CA LYS A 102 -27.17 7.25 9.61
C LYS A 102 -26.02 6.83 10.52
N ARG A 103 -26.00 7.30 11.78
CA ARG A 103 -24.97 6.91 12.77
C ARG A 103 -25.01 5.42 13.11
N ASN A 104 -26.21 4.85 13.20
CA ASN A 104 -26.40 3.51 13.75
C ASN A 104 -26.29 2.39 12.75
N LYS A 105 -25.93 2.59 11.50
CA LYS A 105 -25.59 1.53 10.70
C LYS A 105 -25.63 1.50 9.27
N GLU A 106 -26.57 1.87 8.76
CA GLU A 106 -26.88 1.46 7.43
C GLU A 106 -26.65 2.61 6.51
N GLY A 107 -26.05 3.62 7.09
CA GLY A 107 -25.90 4.88 6.44
C GLY A 107 -24.75 4.91 5.46
N GLN A 108 -25.05 4.55 4.25
CA GLN A 108 -24.41 5.20 3.10
C GLN A 108 -24.84 6.68 3.05
N GLY A 109 -25.22 7.24 4.21
CA GLY A 109 -25.79 8.55 4.33
C GLY A 109 -24.85 9.65 3.90
N GLN A 110 -25.30 10.48 2.98
CA GLN A 110 -24.70 11.77 2.67
C GLN A 110 -25.40 12.82 3.54
N GLY A 111 -24.60 13.73 4.12
CA GLY A 111 -25.07 14.84 4.93
C GLY A 111 -25.12 14.58 6.44
N GLY A 112 -25.18 15.65 7.23
CA GLY A 112 -25.29 15.60 8.69
C GLY A 112 -24.01 15.19 9.42
N GLU A 113 -24.15 14.52 10.56
CA GLU A 113 -23.04 14.16 11.46
C GLU A 113 -22.07 13.17 10.80
N VAL A 114 -22.55 12.20 10.02
CA VAL A 114 -21.74 11.19 9.35
C VAL A 114 -20.80 11.84 8.31
N ASP A 115 -21.31 12.83 7.56
CA ASP A 115 -20.46 13.56 6.58
C ASP A 115 -19.39 14.39 7.27
N ARG A 116 -19.73 15.07 8.38
CA ARG A 116 -18.76 15.81 9.17
C ARG A 116 -17.70 14.89 9.76
N ALA A 117 -18.12 13.72 10.30
CA ALA A 117 -17.20 12.72 10.81
C ALA A 117 -16.28 12.19 9.70
N ARG A 118 -16.82 11.88 8.50
CA ARG A 118 -16.03 11.45 7.35
C ARG A 118 -14.97 12.49 6.92
N GLN A 119 -15.37 13.76 6.86
CA GLN A 119 -14.43 14.85 6.56
C GLN A 119 -13.37 15.00 7.64
N GLN A 120 -13.72 14.86 8.92
CA GLN A 120 -12.76 14.88 10.01
C GLN A 120 -11.78 13.72 9.92
N MET A 121 -12.26 12.51 9.60
CA MET A 121 -11.41 11.33 9.38
C MET A 121 -10.43 11.56 8.20
N CYS A 122 -10.89 12.12 7.09
CA CYS A 122 -9.99 12.49 5.99
C CYS A 122 -8.96 13.53 6.40
N LYS A 123 -9.33 14.49 7.26
CA LYS A 123 -8.42 15.53 7.75
C LYS A 123 -7.34 14.98 8.68
N ASP A 124 -7.72 14.05 9.56
CA ASP A 124 -6.82 13.51 10.58
C ASP A 124 -5.90 12.41 10.05
N PHE A 125 -6.38 11.57 9.11
CA PHE A 125 -5.70 10.35 8.67
C PHE A 125 -5.25 10.43 7.22
N PHE A 126 -3.94 10.38 7.03
CA PHE A 126 -3.33 10.39 5.70
C PHE A 126 -3.83 9.25 4.81
N ASP A 127 -3.90 8.03 5.35
CA ASP A 127 -4.26 6.85 4.57
C ASP A 127 -5.74 6.83 4.15
N ILE A 128 -6.64 7.43 4.93
CA ILE A 128 -8.04 7.59 4.56
C ILE A 128 -8.17 8.54 3.36
N ARG A 129 -7.58 9.74 3.44
CA ARG A 129 -7.68 10.70 2.34
C ARG A 129 -6.91 10.28 1.09
N THR A 130 -5.91 9.37 1.24
CA THR A 130 -5.08 8.86 0.14
C THR A 130 -5.69 7.63 -0.54
N PHE A 131 -5.95 6.57 0.23
CA PHE A 131 -6.38 5.27 -0.30
C PHE A 131 -7.88 5.01 -0.13
N GLY A 132 -8.53 5.74 0.76
CA GLY A 132 -9.89 5.50 1.17
C GLY A 132 -10.02 4.46 2.28
N ALA A 133 -11.21 4.39 2.85
CA ALA A 133 -11.56 3.42 3.87
C ALA A 133 -13.08 3.19 3.94
N VAL A 134 -13.47 2.01 4.41
CA VAL A 134 -14.84 1.69 4.82
C VAL A 134 -14.91 1.84 6.34
N MET A 135 -15.68 2.82 6.81
CA MET A 135 -15.81 3.21 8.22
C MET A 135 -17.27 3.10 8.69
N SER A 136 -17.98 2.08 8.20
CA SER A 136 -19.42 1.88 8.48
C SER A 136 -19.70 1.00 9.70
N THR A 137 -18.67 0.68 10.49
CA THR A 137 -18.80 -0.07 11.74
C THR A 137 -18.87 0.88 12.95
N GLY A 138 -19.49 0.44 14.05
CA GLY A 138 -19.58 1.23 15.26
C GLY A 138 -20.31 2.56 15.03
N ALA A 139 -19.63 3.66 15.30
CA ALA A 139 -20.18 5.01 15.17
C ALA A 139 -20.37 5.50 13.73
N ASN A 140 -20.06 4.71 12.74
CA ASN A 140 -20.25 4.96 11.31
C ASN A 140 -19.84 6.36 10.81
N ALA A 141 -18.68 6.43 10.19
CA ALA A 141 -18.22 7.61 9.43
C ALA A 141 -18.33 7.42 7.90
N GLY A 142 -19.16 6.47 7.44
CA GLY A 142 -19.43 6.23 6.03
C GLY A 142 -18.28 5.54 5.29
N GLN A 143 -18.15 5.87 4.01
CA GLN A 143 -17.12 5.31 3.14
C GLN A 143 -16.38 6.43 2.40
N VAL A 144 -15.10 6.24 2.19
CA VAL A 144 -14.24 7.14 1.42
C VAL A 144 -13.61 6.33 0.30
N ARG A 145 -13.75 6.81 -0.94
CA ARG A 145 -12.97 6.35 -2.07
C ARG A 145 -11.77 7.28 -2.25
N GLY A 146 -10.58 6.76 -1.98
CA GLY A 146 -9.36 7.56 -2.08
C GLY A 146 -8.93 7.81 -3.53
N PRO A 147 -8.21 8.92 -3.77
CA PRO A 147 -7.69 9.27 -5.08
C PRO A 147 -6.60 8.34 -5.60
N VAL A 148 -5.87 7.69 -4.71
CA VAL A 148 -4.74 6.83 -5.07
C VAL A 148 -5.17 5.37 -5.07
N GLN A 149 -5.01 4.74 -6.24
CA GLN A 149 -5.27 3.31 -6.40
C GLN A 149 -4.02 2.61 -6.93
N LEU A 150 -3.75 1.40 -6.42
CA LEU A 150 -2.65 0.55 -6.83
C LEU A 150 -3.19 -0.77 -7.35
N THR A 151 -2.54 -1.35 -8.35
CA THR A 151 -2.77 -2.74 -8.76
C THR A 151 -1.93 -3.69 -7.90
N PHE A 152 -2.20 -4.99 -8.00
CA PHE A 152 -1.22 -5.98 -7.59
C PHE A 152 0.05 -5.79 -8.40
N ALA A 153 1.22 -5.94 -7.75
CA ALA A 153 2.46 -6.06 -8.48
C ALA A 153 2.63 -7.50 -8.99
N ARG A 154 3.19 -7.62 -10.19
CA ARG A 154 3.60 -8.88 -10.79
C ARG A 154 5.08 -8.88 -11.09
N SER A 155 5.74 -10.02 -10.92
CA SER A 155 7.13 -10.12 -11.32
C SER A 155 7.27 -10.13 -12.85
N VAL A 156 8.37 -9.55 -13.35
CA VAL A 156 8.69 -9.49 -14.79
C VAL A 156 8.89 -10.91 -15.35
N ASP A 157 9.69 -11.70 -14.64
CA ASP A 157 9.91 -13.12 -14.95
C ASP A 157 9.20 -14.02 -13.92
N PRO A 158 8.93 -15.29 -14.24
CA PRO A 158 8.54 -16.29 -13.24
C PRO A 158 9.56 -16.35 -12.09
N ILE A 159 9.04 -16.56 -10.87
CA ILE A 159 9.89 -16.69 -9.68
C ILE A 159 10.00 -18.15 -9.24
N VAL A 160 11.06 -18.44 -8.50
CA VAL A 160 11.24 -19.71 -7.80
C VAL A 160 11.15 -19.45 -6.31
N THR A 161 10.41 -20.27 -5.58
CA THR A 161 10.33 -20.23 -4.12
C THR A 161 11.25 -21.28 -3.53
N LEU A 162 12.05 -20.88 -2.53
CA LEU A 162 12.91 -21.78 -1.76
C LEU A 162 12.36 -21.88 -0.34
N GLU A 163 12.25 -23.10 0.16
CA GLU A 163 11.93 -23.38 1.55
C GLU A 163 13.22 -23.71 2.32
N HIS A 164 13.42 -23.03 3.44
CA HIS A 164 14.56 -23.22 4.31
C HIS A 164 14.06 -23.71 5.69
N SER A 165 14.53 -24.86 6.13
CA SER A 165 14.37 -25.29 7.52
C SER A 165 15.31 -24.49 8.40
N ILE A 166 14.80 -23.90 9.46
CA ILE A 166 15.58 -23.16 10.46
C ILE A 166 15.37 -23.78 11.83
N THR A 167 16.42 -23.82 12.62
CA THR A 167 16.37 -24.37 13.97
C THR A 167 16.68 -23.28 14.99
N ARG A 168 15.76 -23.05 15.91
CA ARG A 168 16.01 -22.26 17.11
C ARG A 168 16.57 -23.19 18.18
N MET A 169 17.76 -22.88 18.69
CA MET A 169 18.43 -23.63 19.74
C MET A 169 17.87 -23.29 21.14
N ALA A 170 16.53 -23.21 21.23
CA ALA A 170 15.81 -22.95 22.46
C ALA A 170 14.35 -23.38 22.32
N VAL A 171 13.72 -23.76 23.40
CA VAL A 171 12.29 -23.99 23.53
C VAL A 171 11.62 -22.83 24.25
N ALA A 172 10.28 -22.73 24.16
CA ALA A 172 9.54 -21.65 24.80
C ALA A 172 9.09 -21.97 26.24
N THR A 173 8.92 -23.25 26.57
CA THR A 173 8.35 -23.70 27.82
C THR A 173 9.19 -24.79 28.46
N GLU A 174 9.13 -24.91 29.82
CA GLU A 174 9.77 -25.97 30.56
C GLU A 174 9.25 -27.36 30.15
N ALA A 175 7.96 -27.48 29.88
CA ALA A 175 7.35 -28.72 29.40
C ALA A 175 7.90 -29.21 28.07
N GLU A 176 8.29 -28.28 27.18
CA GLU A 176 8.98 -28.60 25.92
C GLU A 176 10.43 -29.05 26.19
N ALA A 177 11.11 -28.41 27.12
CA ALA A 177 12.48 -28.78 27.53
C ALA A 177 12.52 -30.18 28.11
N GLU A 178 11.60 -30.53 29.01
CA GLU A 178 11.48 -31.87 29.60
C GLU A 178 11.24 -32.93 28.51
N LYS A 179 10.35 -32.70 27.57
CA LYS A 179 10.07 -33.61 26.44
C LYS A 179 11.28 -33.87 25.57
N GLN A 180 12.18 -32.91 25.46
CA GLN A 180 13.38 -32.98 24.60
C GLN A 180 14.63 -33.43 25.37
N SER A 181 14.52 -33.76 26.66
CA SER A 181 15.62 -34.25 27.49
C SER A 181 16.88 -33.34 27.43
N GLY A 182 16.68 -32.03 27.34
CA GLY A 182 17.75 -31.04 27.32
C GLY A 182 18.28 -30.64 25.92
N ASP A 183 17.80 -31.25 24.83
CA ASP A 183 18.22 -30.86 23.47
C ASP A 183 17.65 -29.48 23.04
N ASN A 184 16.51 -29.08 23.60
CA ASN A 184 15.93 -27.72 23.58
C ASN A 184 15.94 -27.06 22.20
N ARG A 185 15.45 -27.74 21.18
CA ARG A 185 15.41 -27.25 19.81
C ARG A 185 13.98 -27.08 19.32
N THR A 186 13.74 -26.02 18.54
CA THR A 186 12.47 -25.79 17.84
C THR A 186 12.74 -25.54 16.37
N MET A 187 12.09 -26.31 15.50
CA MET A 187 12.21 -26.15 14.04
C MET A 187 11.16 -25.20 13.53
N GLY A 188 11.54 -24.37 12.56
CA GLY A 188 10.68 -23.49 11.79
C GLY A 188 11.01 -23.57 10.32
N ARG A 189 10.20 -22.89 9.50
CA ARG A 189 10.40 -22.79 8.05
C ARG A 189 10.45 -21.34 7.64
N LYS A 190 11.28 -21.03 6.65
CA LYS A 190 11.39 -19.74 6.02
C LYS A 190 11.31 -19.92 4.50
N ASN A 191 10.41 -19.20 3.87
CA ASN A 191 10.24 -19.25 2.42
C ASN A 191 10.77 -17.97 1.81
N THR A 192 11.61 -18.08 0.77
CA THR A 192 12.22 -16.93 0.11
C THR A 192 12.14 -17.04 -1.41
N VAL A 193 12.16 -15.90 -2.06
CA VAL A 193 12.44 -15.72 -3.48
C VAL A 193 13.91 -15.34 -3.60
N PRO A 194 14.75 -16.09 -4.31
CA PRO A 194 16.16 -15.74 -4.50
C PRO A 194 16.34 -14.38 -5.17
N TYR A 195 15.53 -14.13 -6.19
CA TYR A 195 15.42 -12.82 -6.84
C TYR A 195 14.08 -12.71 -7.60
N GLY A 196 13.48 -11.52 -7.57
CA GLY A 196 12.31 -11.17 -8.38
C GLY A 196 12.22 -9.66 -8.57
N LEU A 197 12.07 -9.23 -9.83
CA LEU A 197 11.79 -7.84 -10.20
C LEU A 197 10.28 -7.70 -10.42
N TYR A 198 9.63 -6.79 -9.70
CA TYR A 198 8.19 -6.60 -9.68
C TYR A 198 7.79 -5.25 -10.24
N VAL A 199 6.62 -5.20 -10.88
CA VAL A 199 6.00 -3.97 -11.38
C VAL A 199 4.58 -3.86 -10.83
N ALA A 200 4.28 -2.72 -10.20
CA ALA A 200 2.93 -2.31 -9.83
C ALA A 200 2.55 -1.05 -10.60
N TYR A 201 1.27 -0.92 -10.92
CA TYR A 201 0.71 0.27 -11.53
C TYR A 201 -0.12 1.05 -10.52
N GLY A 202 -0.12 2.37 -10.66
CA GLY A 202 -0.91 3.22 -9.80
C GLY A 202 -1.54 4.38 -10.54
N PHE A 203 -2.59 4.92 -9.94
CA PHE A 203 -3.43 5.97 -10.50
C PHE A 203 -3.75 7.00 -9.45
N VAL A 204 -3.74 8.28 -9.82
CA VAL A 204 -4.15 9.38 -8.94
C VAL A 204 -5.20 10.22 -9.63
N SER A 205 -6.39 10.27 -9.02
CA SER A 205 -7.56 11.00 -9.52
C SER A 205 -7.72 12.36 -8.83
N PRO A 206 -7.58 13.50 -9.53
CA PRO A 206 -7.80 14.81 -8.93
C PRO A 206 -9.25 15.04 -8.49
N ALA A 207 -10.22 14.44 -9.18
CA ALA A 207 -11.63 14.54 -8.79
C ALA A 207 -11.92 13.87 -7.43
N LEU A 208 -11.26 12.75 -7.13
CA LEU A 208 -11.35 12.10 -5.82
C LEU A 208 -10.49 12.81 -4.77
N ALA A 209 -9.36 13.39 -5.18
CA ALA A 209 -8.51 14.21 -4.30
C ALA A 209 -9.28 15.43 -3.75
N ALA A 210 -10.03 16.11 -4.61
CA ALA A 210 -10.90 17.22 -4.18
C ALA A 210 -11.96 16.80 -3.14
N GLN A 211 -12.47 15.56 -3.22
CA GLN A 211 -13.47 15.04 -2.28
C GLN A 211 -12.87 14.68 -0.92
N THR A 212 -11.63 14.20 -0.90
CA THR A 212 -10.97 13.70 0.32
C THR A 212 -10.07 14.75 0.99
N GLY A 213 -9.75 15.83 0.28
CA GLY A 213 -8.78 16.83 0.73
C GLY A 213 -7.31 16.40 0.50
N PHE A 214 -7.07 15.37 -0.32
CA PHE A 214 -5.72 14.96 -0.71
C PHE A 214 -5.07 16.06 -1.56
N SER A 215 -3.94 16.55 -1.11
CA SER A 215 -3.28 17.73 -1.66
C SER A 215 -2.05 17.39 -2.52
N ALA A 216 -1.47 18.40 -3.16
CA ALA A 216 -0.21 18.24 -3.87
C ALA A 216 0.96 17.93 -2.92
N GLU A 217 0.92 18.44 -1.69
CA GLU A 217 1.88 18.13 -0.64
C GLU A 217 1.76 16.66 -0.22
N ASP A 218 0.54 16.13 -0.07
CA ASP A 218 0.30 14.71 0.19
C ASP A 218 0.81 13.83 -0.94
N LEU A 219 0.69 14.29 -2.20
CA LEU A 219 1.21 13.58 -3.36
C LEU A 219 2.74 13.47 -3.33
N GLU A 220 3.44 14.54 -2.97
CA GLU A 220 4.91 14.48 -2.83
C GLU A 220 5.33 13.56 -1.67
N GLU A 221 4.59 13.53 -0.56
CA GLU A 221 4.86 12.56 0.51
C GLU A 221 4.57 11.12 0.06
N LEU A 222 3.55 10.90 -0.77
CA LEU A 222 3.32 9.59 -1.39
C LEU A 222 4.50 9.15 -2.27
N TRP A 223 5.05 10.05 -3.10
CA TRP A 223 6.22 9.74 -3.93
C TRP A 223 7.44 9.39 -3.09
N LYS A 224 7.72 10.15 -2.05
CA LYS A 224 8.80 9.84 -1.09
C LYS A 224 8.58 8.48 -0.41
N ALA A 225 7.34 8.19 -0.02
CA ALA A 225 7.01 6.91 0.58
C ALA A 225 7.22 5.74 -0.39
N LEU A 226 6.78 5.85 -1.65
CA LEU A 226 6.97 4.81 -2.65
C LEU A 226 8.44 4.55 -2.99
N VAL A 227 9.29 5.59 -2.94
CA VAL A 227 10.73 5.46 -3.15
C VAL A 227 11.43 4.86 -1.93
N GLY A 228 11.10 5.32 -0.72
CA GLY A 228 11.85 4.98 0.50
C GLY A 228 11.23 3.91 1.40
N MET A 229 10.04 3.38 1.08
CA MET A 229 9.30 2.50 2.00
C MET A 229 9.98 1.17 2.30
N PHE A 230 10.77 0.64 1.38
CA PHE A 230 11.47 -0.64 1.58
C PHE A 230 12.68 -0.49 2.50
N ASP A 231 13.35 0.65 2.46
CA ASP A 231 14.49 0.96 3.33
C ASP A 231 14.11 1.05 4.82
N GLN A 232 12.82 1.26 5.10
CA GLN A 232 12.29 1.34 6.45
C GLN A 232 11.51 0.09 6.89
N ASP A 233 11.39 -0.93 6.01
CA ASP A 233 10.58 -2.13 6.27
C ASP A 233 11.44 -3.41 6.35
N HIS A 234 12.63 -3.32 6.95
CA HIS A 234 13.52 -4.46 7.08
C HIS A 234 12.99 -5.52 8.05
N SER A 235 13.08 -6.77 7.65
CA SER A 235 12.88 -7.92 8.54
C SER A 235 13.60 -9.16 7.99
N ALA A 236 13.84 -10.13 8.87
CA ALA A 236 14.46 -11.40 8.48
C ALA A 236 13.69 -12.16 7.39
N ALA A 237 12.37 -11.95 7.28
CA ALA A 237 11.56 -12.60 6.26
C ALA A 237 11.59 -11.88 4.91
N ARG A 238 11.84 -10.56 4.90
CA ARG A 238 11.75 -9.74 3.68
C ARG A 238 13.02 -9.73 2.83
N GLY A 239 14.16 -10.14 3.39
CA GLY A 239 15.44 -10.09 2.69
C GLY A 239 15.83 -8.64 2.34
N LEU A 240 16.41 -8.46 1.17
CA LEU A 240 16.64 -7.13 0.61
C LEU A 240 15.51 -6.80 -0.37
N MET A 241 14.87 -5.66 -0.16
CA MET A 241 13.89 -5.09 -1.07
C MET A 241 14.25 -3.63 -1.34
N ALA A 242 14.13 -3.19 -2.57
CA ALA A 242 14.39 -1.81 -2.96
C ALA A 242 13.42 -1.34 -4.04
N THR A 243 13.07 -0.05 -4.00
CA THR A 243 12.48 0.61 -5.17
C THR A 243 13.57 0.92 -6.16
N GLU A 244 13.50 0.33 -7.34
CA GLU A 244 14.47 0.50 -8.41
C GLU A 244 14.12 1.70 -9.31
N LYS A 245 12.82 1.89 -9.58
CA LYS A 245 12.32 3.03 -10.34
C LYS A 245 10.88 3.39 -9.94
N LEU A 246 10.60 4.67 -9.91
CA LEU A 246 9.26 5.22 -9.88
C LEU A 246 9.08 6.12 -11.11
N ILE A 247 8.29 5.65 -12.09
CA ILE A 247 8.05 6.35 -13.36
C ILE A 247 6.66 6.94 -13.29
N VAL A 248 6.56 8.26 -13.32
CA VAL A 248 5.30 9.02 -13.18
C VAL A 248 4.93 9.66 -14.50
N PHE A 249 3.70 9.45 -14.93
CA PHE A 249 3.07 10.09 -16.09
C PHE A 249 2.10 11.15 -15.56
N LYS A 250 2.50 12.41 -15.65
CA LYS A 250 1.67 13.55 -15.27
C LYS A 250 0.91 14.05 -16.48
N HIS A 251 -0.40 14.12 -16.36
CA HIS A 251 -1.26 14.69 -17.40
C HIS A 251 -1.47 16.20 -17.18
N ASP A 252 -1.62 16.95 -18.25
CA ASP A 252 -2.01 18.36 -18.17
C ASP A 252 -3.50 18.53 -17.81
N SER A 253 -4.29 17.47 -17.97
CA SER A 253 -5.74 17.44 -17.77
C SER A 253 -6.14 16.63 -16.55
N ALA A 254 -7.23 17.01 -15.90
CA ALA A 254 -7.83 16.26 -14.78
C ALA A 254 -8.41 14.90 -15.21
N LEU A 255 -8.87 14.76 -16.44
CA LEU A 255 -9.40 13.51 -17.00
C LEU A 255 -8.30 12.64 -17.63
N GLY A 256 -7.12 13.22 -17.85
CA GLY A 256 -6.00 12.60 -18.55
C GLY A 256 -6.00 12.89 -20.04
N ASN A 257 -4.79 12.81 -20.62
CA ASN A 257 -4.53 13.11 -22.04
C ASN A 257 -4.38 11.83 -22.87
N ALA A 258 -4.23 10.67 -22.21
CA ALA A 258 -4.12 9.36 -22.84
C ALA A 258 -4.63 8.25 -21.92
N PRO A 259 -5.04 7.09 -22.46
CA PRO A 259 -5.32 5.90 -21.68
C PRO A 259 -4.07 5.35 -20.96
N SER A 260 -4.21 4.95 -19.71
CA SER A 260 -3.09 4.48 -18.86
C SER A 260 -2.28 3.34 -19.48
N HIS A 261 -2.95 2.36 -20.11
CA HIS A 261 -2.26 1.22 -20.73
C HIS A 261 -1.28 1.67 -21.83
N LYS A 262 -1.64 2.69 -22.63
CA LYS A 262 -0.73 3.23 -23.66
C LYS A 262 0.48 3.94 -23.06
N LEU A 263 0.35 4.51 -21.86
CA LEU A 263 1.48 5.11 -21.15
C LEU A 263 2.40 4.04 -20.59
N PHE A 264 1.84 2.99 -20.02
CA PHE A 264 2.61 1.89 -19.49
C PHE A 264 3.34 1.11 -20.60
N ASP A 265 2.75 1.01 -21.80
CA ASP A 265 3.38 0.40 -22.97
C ASP A 265 4.62 1.15 -23.48
N LEU A 266 4.79 2.44 -23.09
CA LEU A 266 6.01 3.20 -23.38
C LEU A 266 7.23 2.70 -22.60
N VAL A 267 7.00 1.97 -21.50
CA VAL A 267 8.06 1.44 -20.63
C VAL A 267 8.22 -0.04 -20.90
N LYS A 268 9.42 -0.43 -21.32
CA LYS A 268 9.76 -1.83 -21.51
C LYS A 268 10.84 -2.24 -20.52
N ILE A 269 10.58 -3.34 -19.82
CA ILE A 269 11.52 -3.97 -18.89
C ILE A 269 11.83 -5.35 -19.46
N VAL A 270 13.06 -5.53 -19.89
CA VAL A 270 13.50 -6.75 -20.58
C VAL A 270 14.76 -7.28 -19.93
N ARG A 271 14.80 -8.58 -19.71
CA ARG A 271 16.02 -9.24 -19.27
C ARG A 271 17.12 -9.11 -20.34
N LYS A 272 18.35 -8.83 -19.93
CA LYS A 272 19.49 -8.69 -20.83
C LYS A 272 19.83 -10.00 -21.51
N ASP A 273 20.33 -9.89 -22.75
CA ASP A 273 20.81 -11.05 -23.49
C ASP A 273 21.93 -11.77 -22.74
N GLY A 274 21.90 -13.11 -22.77
CA GLY A 274 22.86 -13.94 -22.07
C GLY A 274 22.61 -14.17 -20.58
N VAL A 275 21.66 -13.45 -19.95
CA VAL A 275 21.27 -13.69 -18.56
C VAL A 275 20.22 -14.80 -18.49
N ALA A 276 20.64 -16.00 -18.13
CA ALA A 276 19.72 -17.13 -18.00
C ALA A 276 18.83 -17.02 -16.74
N VAL A 277 19.43 -16.58 -15.61
CA VAL A 277 18.78 -16.47 -14.31
C VAL A 277 19.17 -15.13 -13.69
N PRO A 278 18.25 -14.14 -13.65
CA PRO A 278 18.54 -12.83 -13.06
C PRO A 278 18.72 -12.92 -11.53
N ARG A 279 19.63 -12.10 -11.01
CA ARG A 279 19.97 -12.01 -9.58
C ARG A 279 20.08 -10.58 -9.08
N GLY A 280 19.78 -9.60 -9.92
CA GLY A 280 19.80 -8.19 -9.59
C GLY A 280 19.13 -7.33 -10.64
N PHE A 281 18.77 -6.10 -10.30
CA PHE A 281 18.17 -5.14 -11.23
C PHE A 281 19.09 -4.86 -12.44
N GLY A 282 20.41 -4.90 -12.24
CA GLY A 282 21.40 -4.77 -13.31
C GLY A 282 21.30 -5.82 -14.43
N ASP A 283 20.58 -6.93 -14.23
CA ASP A 283 20.32 -7.96 -15.23
C ASP A 283 19.18 -7.60 -16.19
N TYR A 284 18.52 -6.47 -15.96
CA TYR A 284 17.44 -5.96 -16.80
C TYR A 284 17.85 -4.66 -17.49
N THR A 285 17.18 -4.40 -18.60
CA THR A 285 17.20 -3.11 -19.29
C THR A 285 15.80 -2.50 -19.18
N VAL A 286 15.73 -1.28 -18.68
CA VAL A 286 14.48 -0.48 -18.65
C VAL A 286 14.63 0.60 -19.71
N THR A 287 13.72 0.61 -20.68
CA THR A 287 13.67 1.63 -21.73
C THR A 287 12.34 2.38 -21.68
N ILE A 288 12.40 3.69 -21.88
CA ILE A 288 11.23 4.55 -21.95
C ILE A 288 11.20 5.18 -23.35
N ASP A 289 10.18 4.86 -24.13
CA ASP A 289 9.95 5.49 -25.44
C ASP A 289 9.35 6.89 -25.27
N ALA A 290 10.22 7.83 -24.92
CA ALA A 290 9.83 9.23 -24.77
C ALA A 290 9.42 9.90 -26.09
N ALA A 291 9.83 9.36 -27.24
CA ALA A 291 9.48 9.90 -28.55
C ALA A 291 8.02 9.64 -28.92
N SER A 292 7.47 8.51 -28.49
CA SER A 292 6.05 8.14 -28.70
C SER A 292 5.11 8.69 -27.61
N LYS A 293 5.62 9.53 -26.70
CA LYS A 293 4.85 10.11 -25.60
C LYS A 293 3.68 10.95 -26.14
N PRO A 294 2.43 10.71 -25.69
CA PRO A 294 1.28 11.52 -26.06
C PRO A 294 1.43 13.00 -25.67
N ALA A 295 0.85 13.88 -26.49
CA ALA A 295 0.78 15.31 -26.16
C ALA A 295 0.04 15.54 -24.83
N GLY A 296 0.49 16.49 -24.03
CA GLY A 296 -0.10 16.80 -22.73
C GLY A 296 0.24 15.77 -21.63
N VAL A 297 1.24 14.92 -21.85
CA VAL A 297 1.78 14.02 -20.81
C VAL A 297 3.25 14.35 -20.58
N GLU A 298 3.63 14.50 -19.34
CA GLU A 298 5.01 14.62 -18.87
C GLU A 298 5.43 13.30 -18.22
N ILE A 299 6.64 12.81 -18.52
CA ILE A 299 7.23 11.62 -17.90
C ILE A 299 8.32 12.08 -16.93
N VAL A 300 8.19 11.68 -15.66
CA VAL A 300 9.14 12.02 -14.60
C VAL A 300 9.63 10.73 -13.96
N GLU A 301 10.93 10.55 -13.85
CA GLU A 301 11.54 9.48 -13.04
C GLU A 301 11.90 10.05 -11.67
N LYS A 302 11.54 9.33 -10.61
CA LYS A 302 11.81 9.68 -9.22
C LYS A 302 12.61 8.59 -8.52
#